data_9e9e6b17d108f7bcc2908e4d7589b481
#
_entry.id   9e9e6b17d108f7bcc2908e4d7589b481
#
_cell.length_a   1.000
_cell.length_b   1.000
_cell.length_c   1.000
_cell.angle_alpha   90.00
_cell.angle_beta   90.00
_cell.angle_gamma   90.00
#
_symmetry.space_group_name_H-M   'P 1'
#
loop_
_entity.id
_entity.type
_entity.pdbx_description
1 polymer ?
#
loop_
_entity_poly.entity_id
_entity_poly.type
_entity_poly.pdbx_seq_one_letter_code
_entity_poly.pdbx_strand_id
1 'polypeptide(L)'
;MSGSALFDLLIVAIPLAAIAWWWQSSRVRELAVEHARAACRSRGFQFLDQSVALKRLRSRRGKGGAVTFRREFAFEFTEQGAQRDGGTVIMSGQTLVKVEFPYITDAEGSRIWLQ
;
A
#
# COMPACT_ATOMS: atom_id res chain seq x y z
N MET A 1 1.21 29.96 32.96
CA MET A 1 0.43 28.73 33.14
C MET A 1 0.02 28.13 31.82
N SER A 2 -0.70 28.87 30.99
CA SER A 2 -1.24 28.33 29.74
C SER A 2 -0.15 27.83 28.77
N GLY A 3 1.00 28.51 28.72
CA GLY A 3 2.08 28.09 27.82
C GLY A 3 2.72 26.75 28.20
N SER A 4 2.92 26.51 29.50
CA SER A 4 3.51 25.23 29.93
C SER A 4 2.49 24.09 29.87
N ALA A 5 1.22 24.36 30.12
CA ALA A 5 0.17 23.36 29.99
C ALA A 5 0.01 22.91 28.53
N LEU A 6 0.05 23.86 27.59
CA LEU A 6 0.01 23.55 26.17
C LEU A 6 1.24 22.76 25.73
N PHE A 7 2.43 23.13 26.21
CA PHE A 7 3.66 22.43 25.89
C PHE A 7 3.63 20.99 26.41
N ASP A 8 3.16 20.79 27.66
CA ASP A 8 3.01 19.46 28.24
C ASP A 8 2.02 18.60 27.45
N LEU A 9 0.92 19.21 27.01
CA LEU A 9 -0.05 18.52 26.19
C LEU A 9 0.55 18.04 24.87
N LEU A 10 1.35 18.90 24.22
CA LEU A 10 2.00 18.56 22.96
C LEU A 10 3.05 17.47 23.14
N ILE A 11 3.79 17.46 24.25
CA ILE A 11 4.78 16.43 24.55
C ILE A 11 4.13 15.06 24.62
N VAL A 12 2.90 14.97 25.13
CA VAL A 12 2.16 13.71 25.20
C VAL A 12 1.43 13.42 23.90
N ALA A 13 0.80 14.42 23.29
CA ALA A 13 -0.05 14.25 22.11
C ALA A 13 0.75 13.85 20.87
N ILE A 14 1.93 14.43 20.67
CA ILE A 14 2.75 14.15 19.48
C ILE A 14 3.19 12.69 19.43
N PRO A 15 3.78 12.10 20.50
CA PRO A 15 4.13 10.69 20.48
C PRO A 15 2.93 9.77 20.30
N LEU A 16 1.80 10.09 20.94
CA LEU A 16 0.58 9.28 20.78
C LEU A 16 0.08 9.31 19.34
N ALA A 17 0.09 10.49 18.73
CA ALA A 17 -0.30 10.65 17.33
C ALA A 17 0.65 9.87 16.41
N ALA A 18 1.94 9.90 16.69
CA ALA A 18 2.94 9.17 15.91
C ALA A 18 2.71 7.65 16.00
N ILE A 19 2.42 7.15 17.21
CA ILE A 19 2.13 5.73 17.40
C ILE A 19 0.85 5.34 16.67
N ALA A 20 -0.19 6.15 16.76
CA ALA A 20 -1.45 5.90 16.07
C ALA A 20 -1.25 5.87 14.54
N TRP A 21 -0.48 6.81 14.01
CA TRP A 21 -0.15 6.86 12.59
C TRP A 21 0.63 5.63 12.17
N TRP A 22 1.64 5.23 12.95
CA TRP A 22 2.45 4.04 12.66
C TRP A 22 1.58 2.79 12.67
N TRP A 23 0.69 2.65 13.66
CA TRP A 23 -0.21 1.52 13.77
C TRP A 23 -1.09 1.40 12.52
N GLN A 24 -1.72 2.52 12.13
CA GLN A 24 -2.60 2.56 10.98
C GLN A 24 -1.83 2.26 9.69
N SER A 25 -0.64 2.82 9.54
CA SER A 25 0.18 2.61 8.36
C SER A 25 0.65 1.15 8.25
N SER A 26 1.01 0.53 9.38
CA SER A 26 1.38 -0.88 9.42
C SER A 26 0.20 -1.76 9.03
N ARG A 27 -0.99 -1.42 9.52
CA ARG A 27 -2.20 -2.18 9.18
C ARG A 27 -2.51 -2.11 7.69
N VAL A 28 -2.43 -0.92 7.10
CA VAL A 28 -2.66 -0.75 5.67
C VAL A 28 -1.62 -1.51 4.86
N ARG A 29 -0.35 -1.49 5.29
CA ARG A 29 0.70 -2.25 4.62
C ARG A 29 0.42 -3.75 4.66
N GLU A 30 0.00 -4.27 5.80
CA GLU A 30 -0.37 -5.69 5.92
C GLU A 30 -1.50 -6.07 4.97
N LEU A 31 -2.52 -5.22 4.88
CA LEU A 31 -3.63 -5.45 3.96
C LEU A 31 -3.17 -5.42 2.51
N ALA A 32 -2.28 -4.47 2.17
CA ALA A 32 -1.73 -4.39 0.83
C ALA A 32 -0.93 -5.65 0.47
N VAL A 33 -0.13 -6.16 1.42
CA VAL A 33 0.62 -7.40 1.23
C VAL A 33 -0.33 -8.57 0.97
N GLU A 34 -1.40 -8.68 1.74
CA GLU A 34 -2.37 -9.75 1.57
C GLU A 34 -3.04 -9.69 0.20
N HIS A 35 -3.41 -8.50 -0.25
CA HIS A 35 -4.03 -8.32 -1.56
C HIS A 35 -3.05 -8.63 -2.69
N ALA A 36 -1.80 -8.19 -2.56
CA ALA A 36 -0.77 -8.50 -3.56
C ALA A 36 -0.52 -9.99 -3.64
N ARG A 37 -0.42 -10.65 -2.48
CA ARG A 37 -0.20 -12.10 -2.42
C ARG A 37 -1.34 -12.86 -3.08
N ALA A 38 -2.58 -12.48 -2.78
CA ALA A 38 -3.75 -13.13 -3.37
C ALA A 38 -3.81 -12.93 -4.87
N ALA A 39 -3.52 -11.72 -5.34
CA ALA A 39 -3.52 -11.42 -6.77
C ALA A 39 -2.43 -12.20 -7.51
N CYS A 40 -1.24 -12.30 -6.94
CA CYS A 40 -0.16 -13.11 -7.53
C CYS A 40 -0.54 -14.58 -7.56
N ARG A 41 -1.13 -15.08 -6.47
CA ARG A 41 -1.55 -16.49 -6.41
C ARG A 41 -2.57 -16.80 -7.48
N SER A 42 -3.52 -15.91 -7.73
CA SER A 42 -4.56 -16.14 -8.73
C SER A 42 -4.00 -16.18 -10.15
N ARG A 43 -2.83 -15.57 -10.36
CA ARG A 43 -2.16 -15.56 -11.67
C ARG A 43 -1.03 -16.58 -11.78
N GLY A 44 -0.78 -17.35 -10.72
CA GLY A 44 0.32 -18.31 -10.70
C GLY A 44 1.69 -17.68 -10.56
N PHE A 45 1.77 -16.44 -10.08
CA PHE A 45 3.03 -15.74 -9.86
C PHE A 45 3.51 -15.98 -8.43
N GLN A 46 4.83 -15.93 -8.25
CA GLN A 46 5.44 -15.99 -6.93
C GLN A 46 5.59 -14.56 -6.39
N PHE A 47 4.93 -14.28 -5.28
CA PHE A 47 5.00 -12.98 -4.64
C PHE A 47 6.24 -12.89 -3.74
N LEU A 48 6.95 -11.76 -3.82
CA LEU A 48 8.13 -11.51 -3.01
C LEU A 48 7.76 -10.55 -1.86
N ASP A 49 7.46 -11.11 -0.70
CA ASP A 49 6.95 -10.37 0.47
C ASP A 49 7.84 -9.21 0.88
N GLN A 50 9.16 -9.41 0.81
CA GLN A 50 10.12 -8.42 1.29
C GLN A 50 10.27 -7.23 0.35
N SER A 51 9.67 -7.29 -0.82
CA SER A 51 9.79 -6.25 -1.82
C SER A 51 8.77 -5.13 -1.69
N VAL A 52 7.77 -5.29 -0.81
CA VAL A 52 6.67 -4.33 -0.70
C VAL A 52 7.17 -3.03 -0.07
N ALA A 53 7.01 -1.93 -0.78
CA ALA A 53 7.44 -0.62 -0.33
C ALA A 53 6.41 0.44 -0.71
N LEU A 54 6.20 1.41 0.17
CA LEU A 54 5.33 2.54 -0.12
C LEU A 54 5.97 3.40 -1.20
N LYS A 55 5.28 3.55 -2.32
CA LYS A 55 5.75 4.29 -3.48
C LYS A 55 5.20 5.71 -3.50
N ARG A 56 3.95 5.89 -3.09
CA ARG A 56 3.28 7.18 -3.13
C ARG A 56 2.23 7.26 -2.03
N LEU A 57 2.14 8.41 -1.40
CA LEU A 57 1.13 8.71 -0.38
C LEU A 57 0.48 10.04 -0.75
N ARG A 58 -0.84 10.02 -0.88
CA ARG A 58 -1.61 11.24 -1.15
C ARG A 58 -2.79 11.31 -0.22
N SER A 59 -3.10 12.52 0.24
CA SER A 59 -4.32 12.76 0.96
C SER A 59 -5.44 13.07 -0.03
N ARG A 60 -6.61 12.60 0.27
CA ARG A 60 -7.78 12.83 -0.56
C ARG A 60 -8.97 13.14 0.31
N ARG A 61 -9.74 14.14 -0.10
CA ARG A 61 -10.96 14.48 0.62
C ARG A 61 -12.12 13.70 0.00
N GLY A 62 -12.75 12.84 0.81
CA GLY A 62 -13.88 12.04 0.38
C GLY A 62 -15.20 12.75 0.55
N LYS A 63 -16.29 12.02 0.32
CA LYS A 63 -17.64 12.53 0.55
C LYS A 63 -17.80 12.89 2.01
N GLY A 64 -18.45 14.02 2.27
CA GLY A 64 -18.65 14.51 3.64
C GLY A 64 -17.44 15.23 4.21
N GLY A 65 -16.40 15.49 3.42
CA GLY A 65 -15.24 16.24 3.84
C GLY A 65 -14.19 15.46 4.62
N ALA A 66 -14.40 14.15 4.82
CA ALA A 66 -13.43 13.32 5.53
C ALA A 66 -12.16 13.14 4.68
N VAL A 67 -11.01 13.23 5.36
CA VAL A 67 -9.71 13.04 4.68
C VAL A 67 -9.35 11.57 4.69
N THR A 68 -9.04 11.04 3.52
CA THR A 68 -8.59 9.66 3.33
C THR A 68 -7.22 9.69 2.68
N PHE A 69 -6.37 8.73 3.05
CA PHE A 69 -5.04 8.62 2.45
C PHE A 69 -5.05 7.53 1.39
N ARG A 70 -4.62 7.90 0.19
CA ARG A 70 -4.41 6.95 -0.89
C ARG A 70 -2.94 6.57 -0.89
N ARG A 71 -2.69 5.27 -0.76
CA ARG A 71 -1.33 4.73 -0.73
C ARG A 71 -1.13 3.80 -1.91
N GLU A 72 0.01 3.96 -2.57
CA GLU A 72 0.43 3.05 -3.63
C GLU A 72 1.68 2.32 -3.16
N PHE A 73 1.58 0.99 -3.10
CA PHE A 73 2.69 0.14 -2.70
C PHE A 73 3.23 -0.57 -3.94
N ALA A 74 4.54 -0.50 -4.12
CA ALA A 74 5.20 -1.28 -5.16
C ALA A 74 5.59 -2.63 -4.58
N PHE A 75 5.46 -3.69 -5.37
CA PHE A 75 5.90 -5.02 -4.99
C PHE A 75 6.57 -5.69 -6.18
N GLU A 76 7.34 -6.73 -5.89
CA GLU A 76 7.97 -7.54 -6.93
C GLU A 76 7.38 -8.95 -6.92
N PHE A 77 7.31 -9.54 -8.09
CA PHE A 77 6.87 -10.91 -8.24
C PHE A 77 7.70 -11.58 -9.34
N THR A 78 7.69 -12.90 -9.36
CA THR A 78 8.32 -13.65 -10.43
C THR A 78 7.30 -14.58 -11.06
N GLU A 79 7.44 -14.74 -12.37
CA GLU A 79 6.74 -15.78 -13.10
C GLU A 79 7.75 -16.88 -13.39
N GLN A 80 7.57 -18.04 -12.77
CA GLN A 80 8.47 -19.19 -12.91
C GLN A 80 9.89 -18.98 -12.35
N GLY A 81 10.07 -17.96 -11.50
CA GLY A 81 11.32 -17.75 -10.80
C GLY A 81 12.47 -17.18 -11.62
N ALA A 82 12.25 -16.85 -12.90
CA ALA A 82 13.33 -16.45 -13.79
C ALA A 82 13.63 -14.95 -13.76
N GLN A 83 12.60 -14.11 -13.73
CA GLN A 83 12.76 -12.65 -13.84
C GLN A 83 11.81 -11.97 -12.85
N ARG A 84 12.30 -10.89 -12.24
CA ARG A 84 11.48 -10.09 -11.33
C ARG A 84 10.81 -8.97 -12.08
N ASP A 85 9.52 -8.85 -11.87
CA ASP A 85 8.72 -7.77 -12.42
C ASP A 85 8.03 -7.02 -11.27
N GLY A 86 7.65 -5.78 -11.51
CA GLY A 86 7.04 -4.94 -10.51
C GLY A 86 5.55 -4.74 -10.72
N GLY A 87 4.78 -4.86 -9.64
CA GLY A 87 3.37 -4.52 -9.63
C GLY A 87 3.08 -3.42 -8.63
N THR A 88 1.85 -2.98 -8.58
CA THR A 88 1.42 -1.90 -7.68
C THR A 88 0.09 -2.27 -7.04
N VAL A 89 0.01 -2.06 -5.71
CA VAL A 89 -1.25 -2.16 -4.96
C VAL A 89 -1.67 -0.75 -4.58
N ILE A 90 -2.91 -0.40 -4.88
CA ILE A 90 -3.46 0.90 -4.56
C ILE A 90 -4.51 0.73 -3.48
N MET A 91 -4.30 1.41 -2.35
CA MET A 91 -5.19 1.38 -1.20
C MET A 91 -5.77 2.77 -0.96
N SER A 92 -7.04 2.82 -0.59
CA SER A 92 -7.69 4.03 -0.10
C SER A 92 -8.11 3.77 1.35
N GLY A 93 -7.41 4.40 2.29
CA GLY A 93 -7.56 4.01 3.69
C GLY A 93 -7.19 2.54 3.85
N GLN A 94 -8.09 1.73 4.38
CA GLN A 94 -7.88 0.30 4.53
C GLN A 94 -8.57 -0.52 3.43
N THR A 95 -9.10 0.14 2.41
CA THR A 95 -9.84 -0.51 1.33
C THR A 95 -8.97 -0.64 0.10
N LEU A 96 -9.00 -1.83 -0.51
CA LEU A 96 -8.29 -2.05 -1.77
C LEU A 96 -9.00 -1.32 -2.90
N VAL A 97 -8.25 -0.51 -3.66
CA VAL A 97 -8.75 0.09 -4.91
C VAL A 97 -8.50 -0.85 -6.06
N LYS A 98 -7.24 -1.24 -6.27
CA LYS A 98 -6.88 -2.20 -7.32
C LYS A 98 -5.45 -2.69 -7.15
N VAL A 99 -5.15 -3.80 -7.81
CA VAL A 99 -3.80 -4.32 -7.96
C VAL A 99 -3.46 -4.24 -9.44
N GLU A 100 -2.36 -3.56 -9.77
CA GLU A 100 -1.91 -3.41 -11.15
C GLU A 100 -0.68 -4.25 -11.40
N PHE A 101 -0.67 -4.96 -12.52
CA PHE A 101 0.49 -5.70 -13.01
C PHE A 101 1.02 -5.01 -14.25
N PRO A 102 2.35 -5.12 -14.53
CA PRO A 102 2.94 -4.43 -15.68
C PRO A 102 2.52 -5.02 -17.03
N TYR A 103 1.95 -6.22 -17.03
CA TYR A 103 1.51 -6.87 -18.26
C TYR A 103 0.31 -7.78 -17.97
N ILE A 104 -0.40 -8.13 -19.05
CA ILE A 104 -1.47 -9.11 -19.04
C ILE A 104 -1.03 -10.25 -19.94
N THR A 105 -1.21 -11.50 -19.49
CA THR A 105 -0.94 -12.66 -20.30
C THR A 105 -2.19 -12.95 -21.14
N ASP A 106 -2.06 -13.02 -22.46
CA ASP A 106 -3.18 -13.32 -23.32
C ASP A 106 -3.46 -14.84 -23.36
N ALA A 107 -4.49 -15.23 -24.15
CA ALA A 107 -4.89 -16.63 -24.23
C ALA A 107 -3.82 -17.54 -24.83
N GLU A 108 -2.86 -16.97 -25.54
CA GLU A 108 -1.75 -17.72 -26.18
C GLU A 108 -0.50 -17.74 -25.31
N GLY A 109 -0.55 -17.11 -24.14
CA GLY A 109 0.58 -17.04 -23.25
C GLY A 109 1.54 -15.88 -23.51
N SER A 110 1.24 -15.02 -24.45
CA SER A 110 2.04 -13.84 -24.74
C SER A 110 1.80 -12.75 -23.71
N ARG A 111 2.88 -12.04 -23.35
CA ARG A 111 2.78 -10.93 -22.41
C ARG A 111 2.43 -9.64 -23.14
N ILE A 112 1.38 -8.97 -22.65
CA ILE A 112 0.99 -7.66 -23.15
C ILE A 112 1.36 -6.65 -22.08
N TRP A 113 2.36 -5.83 -22.35
CA TRP A 113 2.86 -4.85 -21.38
C TRP A 113 1.95 -3.64 -21.34
N LEU A 114 1.57 -3.25 -20.12
CA LEU A 114 0.74 -2.07 -19.87
C LEU A 114 1.64 -0.85 -19.69
N GLN A 115 1.28 0.29 -20.30
CA GLN A 115 2.03 1.53 -20.15
C GLN A 115 1.30 2.53 -19.29
#